data_3e0c39925469298f3fcd68dbe608ff9c
#
_entry.id   3e0c39925469298f3fcd68dbe608ff9c
#
_cell.length_a   1.000
_cell.length_b   1.000
_cell.length_c   1.000
_cell.angle_alpha   90.00
_cell.angle_beta   90.00
_cell.angle_gamma   90.00
#
_symmetry.space_group_name_H-M   'P 1'
#
loop_
_entity.id
_entity.type
_entity.pdbx_description
1 polymer ?
#
loop_
_entity_poly.entity_id
_entity_poly.type
_entity_poly.pdbx_seq_one_letter_code
_entity_poly.pdbx_strand_id
1 'polypeptide(L)'
;TEDIKEEEVKEEEATETTEEVVEGTKEATETTEEVVEETKETSELEEAQARAEEFENKYLRVHAEMQNIQRRAKEERQQLQKYRSQDLAKAILPSLDNIERALAVEGLTDDVKKGLEMIQESLINGLKEEGIEEIAADGEFDHNFHMAIQTMPADDEHPADTIAQVFQKGYKLHDRILRPAMVVVYKEN
;
A
#
# COMPACT_ATOMS: atom_id res chain seq x y z
N THR A 1 50.75 -88.02 -40.01
CA THR A 1 49.91 -88.04 -38.74
C THR A 1 50.28 -86.97 -37.74
N GLU A 2 51.37 -86.27 -37.94
CA GLU A 2 51.86 -85.14 -37.07
C GLU A 2 51.27 -83.81 -37.60
N ASP A 3 51.08 -83.66 -38.90
CA ASP A 3 50.53 -82.43 -39.53
C ASP A 3 49.04 -82.15 -39.24
N ILE A 4 48.26 -83.20 -38.97
CA ILE A 4 46.79 -83.01 -38.65
C ILE A 4 46.56 -82.54 -37.20
N LYS A 5 47.49 -82.88 -36.29
CA LYS A 5 47.39 -82.43 -34.87
C LYS A 5 47.75 -80.97 -34.65
N GLU A 6 48.64 -80.42 -35.48
CA GLU A 6 49.06 -78.99 -35.34
C GLU A 6 48.03 -78.05 -35.92
N GLU A 7 47.19 -78.47 -36.88
CA GLU A 7 46.10 -77.69 -37.45
C GLU A 7 44.85 -77.61 -36.52
N GLU A 8 44.49 -78.71 -35.85
CA GLU A 8 43.46 -78.76 -34.85
C GLU A 8 43.73 -77.86 -33.61
N VAL A 9 44.98 -77.86 -33.14
CA VAL A 9 45.36 -77.03 -31.98
C VAL A 9 45.40 -75.52 -32.33
N LYS A 10 45.76 -75.19 -33.58
CA LYS A 10 45.69 -73.77 -34.03
C LYS A 10 44.23 -73.25 -34.29
N GLU A 11 43.32 -74.14 -34.65
CA GLU A 11 41.89 -73.74 -34.82
C GLU A 11 41.19 -73.58 -33.46
N GLU A 12 41.53 -74.43 -32.44
CA GLU A 12 40.98 -74.23 -31.08
C GLU A 12 41.51 -72.96 -30.40
N GLU A 13 42.81 -72.62 -30.50
CA GLU A 13 43.34 -71.37 -29.96
C GLU A 13 42.81 -70.13 -30.69
N ALA A 14 42.47 -70.20 -31.98
CA ALA A 14 41.92 -69.09 -32.71
C ALA A 14 40.41 -68.85 -32.41
N THR A 15 39.69 -69.91 -32.04
CA THR A 15 38.25 -69.79 -31.64
C THR A 15 38.14 -69.28 -30.18
N GLU A 16 38.97 -69.74 -29.24
CA GLU A 16 38.98 -69.23 -27.88
C GLU A 16 39.34 -67.73 -27.80
N THR A 17 40.35 -67.27 -28.57
CA THR A 17 40.75 -65.84 -28.59
C THR A 17 39.71 -64.97 -29.24
N THR A 18 38.87 -65.44 -30.18
CA THR A 18 37.80 -64.63 -30.79
C THR A 18 36.54 -64.58 -29.92
N GLU A 19 36.21 -65.59 -29.12
CA GLU A 19 35.12 -65.55 -28.16
C GLU A 19 35.43 -64.66 -26.98
N GLU A 20 36.62 -64.68 -26.40
CA GLU A 20 37.06 -63.81 -25.30
C GLU A 20 37.09 -62.31 -25.70
N VAL A 21 37.45 -61.99 -26.95
CA VAL A 21 37.44 -60.59 -27.44
C VAL A 21 36.03 -60.13 -27.75
N VAL A 22 35.11 -60.99 -28.14
CA VAL A 22 33.70 -60.65 -28.40
C VAL A 22 32.91 -60.49 -27.08
N GLU A 23 33.22 -61.30 -26.07
CA GLU A 23 32.59 -61.21 -24.74
C GLU A 23 33.07 -59.95 -23.98
N GLY A 24 34.36 -59.63 -24.01
CA GLY A 24 34.91 -58.41 -23.42
C GLY A 24 34.43 -57.12 -24.10
N THR A 25 34.12 -57.13 -25.41
CA THR A 25 33.55 -55.99 -26.13
C THR A 25 32.06 -55.81 -25.85
N LYS A 26 31.31 -56.87 -25.60
CA LYS A 26 29.89 -56.78 -25.20
C LYS A 26 29.75 -56.27 -23.78
N GLU A 27 30.54 -56.72 -22.81
CA GLU A 27 30.49 -56.25 -21.44
C GLU A 27 30.97 -54.79 -21.32
N ALA A 28 31.94 -54.35 -22.11
CA ALA A 28 32.40 -52.97 -22.18
C ALA A 28 31.35 -52.02 -22.86
N THR A 29 30.55 -52.52 -23.80
CA THR A 29 29.45 -51.73 -24.43
C THR A 29 28.23 -51.63 -23.51
N GLU A 30 27.84 -52.70 -22.83
CA GLU A 30 26.72 -52.65 -21.87
C GLU A 30 27.04 -51.73 -20.68
N THR A 31 28.28 -51.81 -20.10
CA THR A 31 28.69 -50.87 -19.02
C THR A 31 28.77 -49.42 -19.47
N THR A 32 29.14 -49.14 -20.72
CA THR A 32 29.16 -47.78 -21.25
C THR A 32 27.74 -47.25 -21.53
N GLU A 33 26.80 -48.06 -21.97
CA GLU A 33 25.39 -47.66 -22.16
C GLU A 33 24.68 -47.43 -20.83
N GLU A 34 24.88 -48.27 -19.81
CA GLU A 34 24.35 -48.04 -18.45
C GLU A 34 24.89 -46.76 -17.82
N VAL A 35 26.16 -46.47 -17.90
CA VAL A 35 26.76 -45.24 -17.36
C VAL A 35 26.31 -43.98 -18.10
N VAL A 36 26.04 -44.07 -19.41
CA VAL A 36 25.49 -42.95 -20.19
C VAL A 36 24.01 -42.72 -19.89
N GLU A 37 23.24 -43.75 -19.59
CA GLU A 37 21.83 -43.65 -19.22
C GLU A 37 21.68 -43.10 -17.81
N GLU A 38 22.46 -43.55 -16.84
CA GLU A 38 22.55 -43.02 -15.45
C GLU A 38 22.98 -41.54 -15.43
N THR A 39 23.94 -41.14 -16.26
CA THR A 39 24.37 -39.76 -16.38
C THR A 39 23.33 -38.87 -17.05
N LYS A 40 22.51 -39.37 -17.95
CA LYS A 40 21.38 -38.62 -18.53
C LYS A 40 20.24 -38.46 -17.53
N GLU A 41 19.87 -39.52 -16.82
CA GLU A 41 18.83 -39.43 -15.77
C GLU A 41 19.22 -38.49 -14.64
N THR A 42 20.47 -38.49 -14.18
CA THR A 42 20.94 -37.52 -13.17
C THR A 42 20.91 -36.09 -13.69
N SER A 43 21.28 -35.84 -14.94
CA SER A 43 21.23 -34.52 -15.56
C SER A 43 19.79 -34.03 -15.72
N GLU A 44 18.85 -34.88 -16.14
CA GLU A 44 17.43 -34.53 -16.26
C GLU A 44 16.79 -34.26 -14.89
N LEU A 45 17.19 -35.00 -13.86
CA LEU A 45 16.76 -34.79 -12.49
C LEU A 45 17.26 -33.44 -11.94
N GLU A 46 18.53 -33.12 -12.15
CA GLU A 46 19.12 -31.83 -11.75
C GLU A 46 18.44 -30.64 -12.45
N GLU A 47 18.17 -30.76 -13.75
CA GLU A 47 17.44 -29.73 -14.49
C GLU A 47 15.97 -29.59 -14.03
N ALA A 48 15.33 -30.71 -13.67
CA ALA A 48 13.97 -30.67 -13.13
C ALA A 48 13.93 -30.03 -11.74
N GLN A 49 14.92 -30.33 -10.89
CA GLN A 49 15.07 -29.71 -9.58
C GLN A 49 15.35 -28.21 -9.70
N ALA A 50 16.27 -27.80 -10.58
CA ALA A 50 16.57 -26.39 -10.80
C ALA A 50 15.34 -25.62 -11.29
N ARG A 51 14.54 -26.24 -12.19
CA ARG A 51 13.26 -25.64 -12.65
C ARG A 51 12.24 -25.56 -11.51
N ALA A 52 12.15 -26.57 -10.66
CA ALA A 52 11.26 -26.57 -9.51
C ALA A 52 11.61 -25.46 -8.53
N GLU A 53 12.90 -25.31 -8.19
CA GLU A 53 13.41 -24.22 -7.33
C GLU A 53 13.13 -22.83 -7.93
N GLU A 54 13.34 -22.67 -9.23
CA GLU A 54 13.03 -21.42 -9.92
C GLU A 54 11.54 -21.07 -9.86
N PHE A 55 10.66 -22.06 -10.06
CA PHE A 55 9.22 -21.87 -9.95
C PHE A 55 8.79 -21.59 -8.50
N GLU A 56 9.38 -22.26 -7.53
CA GLU A 56 9.12 -22.01 -6.11
C GLU A 56 9.52 -20.58 -5.73
N ASN A 57 10.71 -20.14 -6.12
CA ASN A 57 11.17 -18.77 -5.90
C ASN A 57 10.26 -17.74 -6.57
N LYS A 58 9.82 -17.98 -7.81
CA LYS A 58 8.85 -17.15 -8.51
C LYS A 58 7.51 -17.12 -7.78
N TYR A 59 7.02 -18.27 -7.35
CA TYR A 59 5.77 -18.37 -6.59
C TYR A 59 5.83 -17.57 -5.27
N LEU A 60 6.88 -17.75 -4.49
CA LEU A 60 7.07 -17.03 -3.23
C LEU A 60 7.11 -15.52 -3.44
N ARG A 61 7.80 -15.08 -4.48
CA ARG A 61 7.87 -13.65 -4.84
C ARG A 61 6.49 -13.11 -5.23
N VAL A 62 5.79 -13.77 -6.13
CA VAL A 62 4.44 -13.36 -6.57
C VAL A 62 3.47 -13.38 -5.41
N HIS A 63 3.56 -14.38 -4.52
CA HIS A 63 2.73 -14.46 -3.32
C HIS A 63 2.98 -13.28 -2.36
N ALA A 64 4.25 -12.91 -2.14
CA ALA A 64 4.60 -11.74 -1.33
C ALA A 64 4.11 -10.42 -1.99
N GLU A 65 4.24 -10.28 -3.30
CA GLU A 65 3.72 -9.13 -4.04
C GLU A 65 2.19 -9.05 -3.93
N MET A 66 1.48 -10.18 -4.05
CA MET A 66 0.03 -10.24 -3.89
C MET A 66 -0.41 -9.82 -2.47
N GLN A 67 0.27 -10.28 -1.42
CA GLN A 67 -0.01 -9.84 -0.05
C GLN A 67 0.21 -8.34 0.13
N ASN A 68 1.29 -7.78 -0.45
CA ASN A 68 1.54 -6.35 -0.41
C ASN A 68 0.46 -5.54 -1.14
N ILE A 69 0.01 -6.01 -2.31
CA ILE A 69 -1.08 -5.38 -3.06
C ILE A 69 -2.38 -5.41 -2.26
N GLN A 70 -2.72 -6.56 -1.65
CA GLN A 70 -3.93 -6.69 -0.83
C GLN A 70 -3.90 -5.75 0.39
N ARG A 71 -2.75 -5.65 1.08
CA ARG A 71 -2.57 -4.74 2.21
C ARG A 71 -2.76 -3.29 1.77
N ARG A 72 -2.09 -2.88 0.69
CA ARG A 72 -2.19 -1.51 0.14
C ARG A 72 -3.63 -1.20 -0.28
N ALA A 73 -4.28 -2.10 -1.00
CA ALA A 73 -5.67 -1.92 -1.43
C ALA A 73 -6.64 -1.79 -0.23
N LYS A 74 -6.39 -2.51 0.86
CA LYS A 74 -7.17 -2.39 2.09
C LYS A 74 -6.95 -1.02 2.75
N GLU A 75 -5.71 -0.57 2.85
CA GLU A 75 -5.36 0.74 3.41
C GLU A 75 -5.98 1.88 2.56
N GLU A 76 -5.86 1.81 1.24
CA GLU A 76 -6.47 2.78 0.33
C GLU A 76 -8.00 2.83 0.46
N ARG A 77 -8.65 1.66 0.57
CA ARG A 77 -10.12 1.59 0.77
C ARG A 77 -10.52 2.23 2.10
N GLN A 78 -9.77 2.00 3.17
CA GLN A 78 -10.02 2.63 4.47
C GLN A 78 -9.84 4.15 4.40
N GLN A 79 -8.80 4.63 3.71
CA GLN A 79 -8.57 6.05 3.50
C GLN A 79 -9.70 6.69 2.67
N LEU A 80 -10.11 6.06 1.58
CA LEU A 80 -11.24 6.53 0.77
C LEU A 80 -12.53 6.60 1.58
N GLN A 81 -12.79 5.60 2.41
CA GLN A 81 -13.99 5.60 3.27
C GLN A 81 -13.91 6.68 4.34
N LYS A 82 -12.72 6.90 4.94
CA LYS A 82 -12.51 7.90 5.99
C LYS A 82 -12.69 9.33 5.48
N TYR A 83 -12.31 9.60 4.23
CA TYR A 83 -12.33 10.96 3.66
C TYR A 83 -13.37 11.16 2.55
N ARG A 84 -14.32 10.24 2.39
CA ARG A 84 -15.33 10.27 1.31
C ARG A 84 -16.16 11.56 1.31
N SER A 85 -16.44 12.11 2.48
CA SER A 85 -17.29 13.31 2.65
C SER A 85 -16.52 14.63 2.51
N GLN A 86 -15.19 14.59 2.26
CA GLN A 86 -14.33 15.77 2.22
C GLN A 86 -14.82 16.85 1.24
N ASP A 87 -15.10 16.45 0.00
CA ASP A 87 -15.46 17.41 -1.06
C ASP A 87 -16.88 17.95 -0.86
N LEU A 88 -17.80 17.09 -0.44
CA LEU A 88 -19.16 17.51 -0.08
C LEU A 88 -19.15 18.48 1.09
N ALA A 89 -18.37 18.18 2.13
CA ALA A 89 -18.22 19.06 3.28
C ALA A 89 -17.71 20.44 2.86
N LYS A 90 -16.62 20.50 2.08
CA LYS A 90 -16.10 21.78 1.56
C LYS A 90 -17.13 22.57 0.77
N ALA A 91 -18.00 21.91 0.02
CA ALA A 91 -19.07 22.57 -0.75
C ALA A 91 -20.20 23.08 0.14
N ILE A 92 -20.45 22.45 1.30
CA ILE A 92 -21.51 22.85 2.23
C ILE A 92 -21.05 23.98 3.18
N LEU A 93 -19.79 24.07 3.56
CA LEU A 93 -19.26 25.08 4.50
C LEU A 93 -19.67 26.53 4.15
N PRO A 94 -19.66 27.00 2.90
CA PRO A 94 -20.14 28.34 2.55
C PRO A 94 -21.63 28.58 2.89
N SER A 95 -22.47 27.54 2.86
CA SER A 95 -23.87 27.65 3.24
C SER A 95 -24.01 27.86 4.75
N LEU A 96 -23.20 27.20 5.54
CA LEU A 96 -23.14 27.38 6.98
C LEU A 96 -22.67 28.81 7.32
N ASP A 97 -21.63 29.34 6.65
CA ASP A 97 -21.17 30.72 6.81
C ASP A 97 -22.29 31.74 6.47
N ASN A 98 -23.09 31.45 5.45
CA ASN A 98 -24.22 32.31 5.08
C ASN A 98 -25.34 32.32 6.14
N ILE A 99 -25.57 31.17 6.80
CA ILE A 99 -26.53 31.08 7.91
C ILE A 99 -25.99 31.90 9.11
N GLU A 100 -24.71 31.76 9.46
CA GLU A 100 -24.10 32.56 10.52
C GLU A 100 -24.19 34.05 10.25
N ARG A 101 -23.91 34.44 9.00
CA ARG A 101 -24.05 35.84 8.58
C ARG A 101 -25.50 36.32 8.65
N ALA A 102 -26.46 35.47 8.28
CA ALA A 102 -27.90 35.82 8.38
C ALA A 102 -28.33 35.99 9.84
N LEU A 103 -27.82 35.15 10.76
CA LEU A 103 -28.10 35.26 12.19
C LEU A 103 -27.53 36.54 12.83
N ALA A 104 -26.43 37.07 12.26
CA ALA A 104 -25.82 38.31 12.71
C ALA A 104 -26.54 39.59 12.23
N VAL A 105 -27.54 39.49 11.36
CA VAL A 105 -28.28 40.64 10.86
C VAL A 105 -29.23 41.17 11.94
N GLU A 106 -29.20 42.46 12.19
CA GLU A 106 -30.10 43.13 13.12
C GLU A 106 -31.50 43.23 12.55
N GLY A 107 -32.52 43.08 13.40
CA GLY A 107 -33.93 43.25 13.02
C GLY A 107 -34.63 41.96 12.56
N LEU A 108 -34.02 40.82 12.73
CA LEU A 108 -34.70 39.52 12.55
C LEU A 108 -35.80 39.33 13.61
N THR A 109 -36.94 38.77 13.18
CA THR A 109 -37.97 38.32 14.13
C THR A 109 -37.48 37.07 14.87
N ASP A 110 -37.90 36.91 16.13
CA ASP A 110 -37.48 35.76 16.97
C ASP A 110 -37.80 34.41 16.32
N ASP A 111 -38.90 34.32 15.59
CA ASP A 111 -39.28 33.08 14.90
C ASP A 111 -38.33 32.74 13.74
N VAL A 112 -37.90 33.76 12.98
CA VAL A 112 -36.93 33.57 11.89
C VAL A 112 -35.57 33.21 12.43
N LYS A 113 -35.14 33.89 13.49
CA LYS A 113 -33.84 33.56 14.18
C LYS A 113 -33.82 32.14 14.69
N LYS A 114 -34.88 31.73 15.40
CA LYS A 114 -35.01 30.35 15.89
C LYS A 114 -35.02 29.33 14.74
N GLY A 115 -35.66 29.63 13.63
CA GLY A 115 -35.67 28.77 12.43
C GLY A 115 -34.27 28.60 11.84
N LEU A 116 -33.50 29.68 11.73
CA LEU A 116 -32.11 29.65 11.24
C LEU A 116 -31.18 28.89 12.20
N GLU A 117 -31.31 29.08 13.52
CA GLU A 117 -30.59 28.34 14.54
C GLU A 117 -30.81 26.83 14.45
N MET A 118 -32.08 26.41 14.25
CA MET A 118 -32.42 25.00 14.06
C MET A 118 -31.79 24.41 12.79
N ILE A 119 -31.73 25.17 11.69
CA ILE A 119 -31.09 24.75 10.44
C ILE A 119 -29.59 24.63 10.65
N GLN A 120 -28.95 25.59 11.30
CA GLN A 120 -27.54 25.59 11.64
C GLN A 120 -27.18 24.39 12.48
N GLU A 121 -27.94 24.13 13.56
CA GLU A 121 -27.72 22.99 14.45
C GLU A 121 -27.85 21.67 13.72
N SER A 122 -28.85 21.53 12.86
CA SER A 122 -29.06 20.33 12.04
C SER A 122 -27.87 20.07 11.09
N LEU A 123 -27.33 21.11 10.44
CA LEU A 123 -26.17 21.01 9.56
C LEU A 123 -24.91 20.63 10.35
N ILE A 124 -24.67 21.27 11.50
CA ILE A 124 -23.52 20.99 12.37
C ILE A 124 -23.59 19.54 12.86
N ASN A 125 -24.76 19.06 13.27
CA ASN A 125 -24.94 17.67 13.71
C ASN A 125 -24.66 16.69 12.57
N GLY A 126 -25.16 16.92 11.35
CA GLY A 126 -24.85 16.10 10.19
C GLY A 126 -23.37 16.09 9.83
N LEU A 127 -22.68 17.22 9.95
CA LEU A 127 -21.23 17.30 9.76
C LEU A 127 -20.47 16.50 10.82
N LYS A 128 -20.89 16.57 12.09
CA LYS A 128 -20.29 15.81 13.20
C LYS A 128 -20.44 14.29 13.02
N GLU A 129 -21.58 13.82 12.52
CA GLU A 129 -21.79 12.39 12.22
C GLU A 129 -20.81 11.86 11.17
N GLU A 130 -20.38 12.69 10.23
CA GLU A 130 -19.35 12.36 9.24
C GLU A 130 -17.91 12.59 9.77
N GLY A 131 -17.73 12.95 11.03
CA GLY A 131 -16.42 13.20 11.66
C GLY A 131 -15.80 14.56 11.35
N ILE A 132 -16.64 15.53 10.98
CA ILE A 132 -16.23 16.92 10.75
C ILE A 132 -16.43 17.70 12.03
N GLU A 133 -15.38 18.36 12.49
CA GLU A 133 -15.35 19.14 13.71
C GLU A 133 -14.94 20.59 13.42
N GLU A 134 -15.50 21.51 14.17
CA GLU A 134 -15.06 22.92 14.18
C GLU A 134 -13.68 23.00 14.83
N ILE A 135 -12.79 23.79 14.24
CA ILE A 135 -11.48 24.09 14.81
C ILE A 135 -11.68 25.17 15.89
N ALA A 136 -11.26 24.85 17.12
CA ALA A 136 -11.28 25.83 18.20
C ALA A 136 -10.44 27.04 17.82
N ALA A 137 -11.01 28.21 17.94
CA ALA A 137 -10.35 29.48 17.61
C ALA A 137 -10.48 30.46 18.77
N ASP A 138 -10.38 29.95 19.98
CA ASP A 138 -10.37 30.69 21.28
C ASP A 138 -9.02 30.47 21.96
N GLY A 139 -8.20 31.49 22.07
CA GLY A 139 -6.91 31.43 22.75
C GLY A 139 -5.71 31.68 21.85
N GLU A 140 -4.70 30.80 21.90
CA GLU A 140 -3.46 30.95 21.15
C GLU A 140 -3.62 30.70 19.66
N PHE A 141 -2.90 31.46 18.85
CA PHE A 141 -2.86 31.30 17.42
C PHE A 141 -1.96 30.12 17.02
N ASP A 142 -2.50 29.15 16.29
CA ASP A 142 -1.75 28.03 15.71
C ASP A 142 -1.72 28.12 14.18
N HIS A 143 -0.55 28.28 13.60
CA HIS A 143 -0.34 28.33 12.16
C HIS A 143 -0.86 27.12 11.39
N ASN A 144 -1.00 25.96 12.04
CA ASN A 144 -1.50 24.76 11.39
C ASN A 144 -3.01 24.83 11.18
N PHE A 145 -3.76 25.44 12.10
CA PHE A 145 -5.22 25.43 12.12
C PHE A 145 -5.84 26.79 11.79
N HIS A 146 -5.09 27.87 11.98
CA HIS A 146 -5.59 29.23 11.84
C HIS A 146 -4.86 29.99 10.75
N MET A 147 -5.60 30.86 10.06
CA MET A 147 -5.08 31.80 9.07
C MET A 147 -5.32 33.22 9.55
N ALA A 148 -4.27 33.93 9.93
CA ALA A 148 -4.35 35.34 10.30
C ALA A 148 -4.60 36.18 9.04
N ILE A 149 -5.74 36.89 9.00
CA ILE A 149 -6.12 37.81 7.92
C ILE A 149 -5.83 39.27 8.27
N GLN A 150 -5.78 39.58 9.56
CA GLN A 150 -5.51 40.91 10.06
C GLN A 150 -4.82 40.81 11.41
N THR A 151 -4.01 41.83 11.77
CA THR A 151 -3.39 41.95 13.07
C THR A 151 -3.90 43.18 13.78
N MET A 152 -4.01 43.09 15.10
CA MET A 152 -4.29 44.19 16.02
C MET A 152 -3.09 44.36 16.97
N PRO A 153 -2.84 45.57 17.49
CA PRO A 153 -1.79 45.76 18.47
C PRO A 153 -2.12 45.01 19.77
N ALA A 154 -1.13 44.29 20.30
CA ALA A 154 -1.23 43.65 21.60
C ALA A 154 -1.19 44.71 22.74
N ASP A 155 -1.87 44.41 23.84
CA ASP A 155 -1.90 45.22 25.06
C ASP A 155 -1.74 44.32 26.30
N ASP A 156 -1.75 44.92 27.51
CA ASP A 156 -1.56 44.18 28.77
C ASP A 156 -2.67 43.16 29.05
N GLU A 157 -3.86 43.35 28.48
CA GLU A 157 -5.02 42.44 28.62
C GLU A 157 -5.07 41.37 27.51
N HIS A 158 -4.45 41.65 26.36
CA HIS A 158 -4.48 40.79 25.18
C HIS A 158 -3.03 40.51 24.71
N PRO A 159 -2.45 39.39 25.13
CA PRO A 159 -1.08 39.02 24.79
C PRO A 159 -0.90 38.83 23.26
N ALA A 160 0.32 39.08 22.81
CA ALA A 160 0.67 38.77 21.41
C ALA A 160 0.46 37.29 21.10
N ASP A 161 0.21 36.99 19.81
CA ASP A 161 -0.06 35.66 19.28
C ASP A 161 -1.35 35.01 19.85
N THR A 162 -2.29 35.83 20.34
CA THR A 162 -3.63 35.36 20.70
C THR A 162 -4.67 35.81 19.67
N ILE A 163 -5.78 35.05 19.58
CA ILE A 163 -6.87 35.31 18.66
C ILE A 163 -7.75 36.42 19.23
N ALA A 164 -7.86 37.54 18.50
CA ALA A 164 -8.72 38.66 18.84
C ALA A 164 -10.17 38.44 18.42
N GLN A 165 -10.36 37.91 17.21
CA GLN A 165 -11.68 37.69 16.61
C GLN A 165 -11.62 36.62 15.55
N VAL A 166 -12.68 35.80 15.46
CA VAL A 166 -12.91 34.84 14.38
C VAL A 166 -13.75 35.50 13.30
N PHE A 167 -13.18 35.62 12.10
CA PHE A 167 -13.87 36.14 10.93
C PHE A 167 -14.65 35.03 10.21
N GLN A 168 -14.05 33.81 10.14
CA GLN A 168 -14.66 32.66 9.53
C GLN A 168 -14.21 31.39 10.26
N LYS A 169 -15.13 30.54 10.63
CA LYS A 169 -14.85 29.31 11.35
C LYS A 169 -14.09 28.31 10.50
N GLY A 170 -13.12 27.63 11.10
CA GLY A 170 -12.38 26.55 10.50
C GLY A 170 -13.03 25.19 10.77
N TYR A 171 -12.79 24.24 9.88
CA TYR A 171 -13.29 22.86 10.02
C TYR A 171 -12.24 21.83 9.62
N LYS A 172 -12.20 20.72 10.34
CA LYS A 172 -11.37 19.56 10.04
C LYS A 172 -12.23 18.31 9.90
N LEU A 173 -11.80 17.37 9.05
CA LEU A 173 -12.36 16.03 8.92
C LEU A 173 -11.36 15.05 9.50
N HIS A 174 -11.64 14.53 10.67
CA HIS A 174 -10.71 13.73 11.47
C HIS A 174 -9.37 14.49 11.68
N ASP A 175 -8.31 14.02 11.03
CA ASP A 175 -6.95 14.59 11.08
C ASP A 175 -6.62 15.53 9.91
N ARG A 176 -7.54 15.71 8.94
CA ARG A 176 -7.32 16.55 7.76
C ARG A 176 -8.08 17.87 7.87
N ILE A 177 -7.39 18.97 7.71
CA ILE A 177 -8.00 20.29 7.67
C ILE A 177 -8.75 20.46 6.35
N LEU A 178 -10.06 20.77 6.43
CA LEU A 178 -10.89 21.11 5.30
C LEU A 178 -10.72 22.59 4.94
N ARG A 179 -10.72 23.46 5.96
CA ARG A 179 -10.56 24.89 5.87
C ARG A 179 -10.01 25.41 7.20
N PRO A 180 -8.90 26.19 7.22
CA PRO A 180 -8.42 26.83 8.42
C PRO A 180 -9.42 27.89 8.91
N ALA A 181 -9.42 28.19 10.20
CA ALA A 181 -10.19 29.34 10.72
C ALA A 181 -9.50 30.64 10.31
N MET A 182 -10.25 31.58 9.76
CA MET A 182 -9.76 32.92 9.44
C MET A 182 -9.94 33.83 10.66
N VAL A 183 -8.83 34.31 11.19
CA VAL A 183 -8.82 35.03 12.48
C VAL A 183 -8.05 36.35 12.40
N VAL A 184 -8.40 37.23 13.31
CA VAL A 184 -7.62 38.42 13.61
C VAL A 184 -6.77 38.11 14.84
N VAL A 185 -5.47 38.47 14.82
CA VAL A 185 -4.50 38.07 15.84
C VAL A 185 -3.89 39.32 16.46
N TYR A 186 -3.67 39.31 17.78
CA TYR A 186 -2.87 40.33 18.45
C TYR A 186 -1.39 40.12 18.17
N LYS A 187 -0.69 41.20 17.84
CA LYS A 187 0.75 41.19 17.56
C LYS A 187 1.47 42.35 18.24
N GLU A 188 2.65 42.08 18.76
CA GLU A 188 3.52 43.15 19.23
C GLU A 188 3.90 44.10 18.08
N ASN A 189 3.93 45.42 18.37
CA ASN A 189 4.30 46.45 17.40
C ASN A 189 5.80 46.50 17.19
#